data_4566ee21636e580f3e20a68734423f24
#
_entry.id   4566ee21636e580f3e20a68734423f24
#
_cell.length_a   1.000
_cell.length_b   1.000
_cell.length_c   1.000
_cell.angle_alpha   90.00
_cell.angle_beta   90.00
_cell.angle_gamma   90.00
#
_symmetry.space_group_name_H-M   'P 1'
#
loop_
_entity.id
_entity.type
_entity.pdbx_description
1 polymer ?
#
loop_
_entity_poly.entity_id
_entity_poly.type
_entity_poly.pdbx_seq_one_letter_code
_entity_poly.pdbx_strand_id
1 'polypeptide(L)'
;ELGTRGSVEIRYKEAAKAAGALHVDVRIERTRSGYLSLRDAKPETQTDETNFGIGVRVIVNGAWGFASAPGVNVELAKKLAITAVEMAKTSKPLSTDFVSLAPEPSYPNQKWVSAYEIDPFTVSDSEKKDRLASLSNKLLSSKSVNHTSAHTHFVKEQKYYADIYGTSTTQQRVRVQTQIEAISIGEHGFESMRTLAQPAGFGWEWMGNKNWDWDSEIAELPTLLAEKVAAPSVEPGRYDVLVHPSNLWLTIHESIGHATELDRAIGYEANYAGTSFA
;
A
#
# COMPACT_ATOMS: atom_id res chain seq x y z
N GLU A 1 -6.50 19.84 -5.29
CA GLU A 1 -7.13 19.92 -6.61
C GLU A 1 -6.09 19.62 -7.69
N LEU A 2 -6.37 18.65 -8.55
CA LEU A 2 -5.54 18.29 -9.72
C LEU A 2 -5.86 19.27 -10.89
N GLY A 3 -5.80 20.59 -10.64
CA GLY A 3 -6.39 21.67 -11.45
C GLY A 3 -5.87 21.90 -12.88
N THR A 4 -4.94 21.09 -13.39
CA THR A 4 -4.40 21.24 -14.76
C THR A 4 -4.74 20.06 -15.68
N ARG A 5 -5.74 19.25 -15.31
CA ARG A 5 -6.06 17.96 -15.95
C ARG A 5 -6.35 18.04 -17.45
N GLY A 6 -7.25 18.92 -17.87
CA GLY A 6 -7.69 18.97 -19.28
C GLY A 6 -6.62 19.41 -20.28
N SER A 7 -5.78 20.39 -19.91
CA SER A 7 -4.71 20.87 -20.80
C SER A 7 -3.53 19.89 -20.88
N VAL A 8 -3.20 19.21 -19.76
CA VAL A 8 -2.20 18.15 -19.73
C VAL A 8 -2.69 16.96 -20.59
N GLU A 9 -3.95 16.57 -20.44
CA GLU A 9 -4.55 15.42 -21.13
C GLU A 9 -4.49 15.53 -22.67
N ILE A 10 -4.78 16.67 -23.22
CA ILE A 10 -4.77 16.86 -24.70
C ILE A 10 -3.33 16.80 -25.23
N ARG A 11 -2.38 17.43 -24.56
CA ARG A 11 -1.05 17.68 -25.08
C ARG A 11 -0.12 16.47 -25.10
N TYR A 12 -0.19 15.57 -24.09
CA TYR A 12 0.64 14.36 -24.13
C TYR A 12 0.12 13.37 -25.19
N LYS A 13 -1.21 13.29 -25.38
CA LYS A 13 -1.84 12.44 -26.41
C LYS A 13 -1.39 12.86 -27.80
N GLU A 14 -1.42 14.16 -28.09
CA GLU A 14 -0.97 14.72 -29.37
C GLU A 14 0.53 14.44 -29.61
N ALA A 15 1.37 14.70 -28.61
CA ALA A 15 2.81 14.50 -28.72
C ALA A 15 3.20 13.04 -28.96
N ALA A 16 2.59 12.11 -28.23
CA ALA A 16 2.86 10.69 -28.39
C ALA A 16 2.34 10.12 -29.73
N LYS A 17 1.13 10.51 -30.14
CA LYS A 17 0.57 10.13 -31.45
C LYS A 17 1.44 10.65 -32.61
N ALA A 18 1.85 11.91 -32.55
CA ALA A 18 2.75 12.50 -33.56
C ALA A 18 4.09 11.77 -33.63
N ALA A 19 4.56 11.19 -32.54
CA ALA A 19 5.78 10.40 -32.46
C ALA A 19 5.60 8.92 -32.85
N GLY A 20 4.36 8.48 -33.18
CA GLY A 20 4.04 7.15 -33.72
C GLY A 20 3.52 6.13 -32.68
N ALA A 21 3.03 6.58 -31.53
CA ALA A 21 2.44 5.70 -30.53
C ALA A 21 1.04 5.20 -30.97
N LEU A 22 0.81 3.89 -30.82
CA LEU A 22 -0.48 3.23 -31.05
C LEU A 22 -1.37 3.26 -29.79
N HIS A 23 -0.75 3.26 -28.62
CA HIS A 23 -1.39 3.42 -27.33
C HIS A 23 -0.64 4.44 -26.49
N VAL A 24 -1.37 5.24 -25.73
CA VAL A 24 -0.82 6.18 -24.74
C VAL A 24 -1.76 6.20 -23.55
N ASP A 25 -1.20 6.02 -22.37
CA ASP A 25 -1.88 6.33 -21.11
C ASP A 25 -1.02 7.22 -20.21
N VAL A 26 -1.69 7.99 -19.36
CA VAL A 26 -1.07 8.83 -18.34
C VAL A 26 -1.61 8.52 -16.96
N ARG A 27 -0.74 8.55 -15.99
CA ARG A 27 -1.07 8.53 -14.57
C ARG A 27 -0.50 9.75 -13.88
N ILE A 28 -1.35 10.44 -13.14
CA ILE A 28 -0.94 11.50 -12.22
C ILE A 28 -1.28 11.01 -10.84
N GLU A 29 -0.29 10.94 -9.96
CA GLU A 29 -0.47 10.38 -8.63
C GLU A 29 0.05 11.34 -7.57
N ARG A 30 -0.77 11.55 -6.53
CA ARG A 30 -0.37 12.19 -5.29
C ARG A 30 -0.60 11.22 -4.16
N THR A 31 0.47 10.88 -3.46
CA THR A 31 0.43 10.05 -2.25
C THR A 31 0.90 10.87 -1.07
N ARG A 32 0.04 11.05 -0.06
CA ARG A 32 0.41 11.59 1.24
C ARG A 32 0.46 10.44 2.23
N SER A 33 1.59 10.32 2.92
CA SER A 33 1.90 9.25 3.86
C SER A 33 2.26 9.86 5.20
N GLY A 34 1.58 9.44 6.27
CA GLY A 34 1.88 9.84 7.63
C GLY A 34 2.23 8.62 8.47
N TYR A 35 3.23 8.76 9.30
CA TYR A 35 3.66 7.76 10.27
C TYR A 35 3.87 8.39 11.63
N LEU A 36 3.41 7.70 12.67
CA LEU A 36 3.60 8.08 14.05
C LEU A 36 3.94 6.84 14.86
N SER A 37 5.04 6.88 15.63
CA SER A 37 5.38 5.84 16.59
C SER A 37 5.59 6.39 17.99
N LEU A 38 5.25 5.55 18.96
CA LEU A 38 5.47 5.78 20.39
C LEU A 38 6.22 4.59 20.98
N ARG A 39 7.16 4.88 21.89
CA ARG A 39 7.81 3.94 22.76
C ARG A 39 7.42 4.26 24.20
N ASP A 40 6.88 3.28 24.93
CA ASP A 40 6.42 3.44 26.30
C ASP A 40 5.51 4.67 26.48
N ALA A 41 4.50 4.76 25.60
CA ALA A 41 3.55 5.87 25.50
C ALA A 41 4.16 7.26 25.18
N LYS A 42 5.45 7.35 24.84
CA LYS A 42 6.13 8.60 24.49
C LYS A 42 6.40 8.65 22.99
N PRO A 43 6.17 9.79 22.33
CA PRO A 43 6.48 9.95 20.91
C PRO A 43 7.96 9.68 20.60
N GLU A 44 8.20 8.90 19.54
CA GLU A 44 9.54 8.54 19.06
C GLU A 44 9.77 9.06 17.65
N THR A 45 8.86 8.78 16.74
CA THR A 45 8.98 9.21 15.34
C THR A 45 7.65 9.75 14.84
N GLN A 46 7.73 10.80 14.03
CA GLN A 46 6.59 11.34 13.31
C GLN A 46 7.03 11.84 11.94
N THR A 47 6.34 11.41 10.89
CA THR A 47 6.53 11.90 9.50
C THR A 47 5.21 12.22 8.85
N ASP A 48 5.23 13.17 7.92
CA ASP A 48 4.14 13.52 7.02
C ASP A 48 4.74 13.95 5.69
N GLU A 49 4.64 13.09 4.70
CA GLU A 49 5.30 13.27 3.41
C GLU A 49 4.28 13.25 2.28
N THR A 50 4.53 14.07 1.27
CA THR A 50 3.73 14.09 0.04
C THR A 50 4.61 13.87 -1.16
N ASN A 51 4.31 12.84 -1.93
CA ASN A 51 4.88 12.57 -3.24
C ASN A 51 3.84 12.93 -4.32
N PHE A 52 4.29 13.59 -5.38
CA PHE A 52 3.43 14.02 -6.47
C PHE A 52 4.17 13.94 -7.78
N GLY A 53 3.62 13.22 -8.76
CA GLY A 53 4.29 13.02 -10.03
C GLY A 53 3.35 12.58 -11.16
N ILE A 54 3.96 12.44 -12.34
CA ILE A 54 3.31 12.00 -13.57
C ILE A 54 4.12 10.88 -14.22
N GLY A 55 3.41 9.84 -14.70
CA GLY A 55 3.97 8.80 -15.57
C GLY A 55 3.21 8.71 -16.88
N VAL A 56 3.92 8.54 -17.97
CA VAL A 56 3.37 8.31 -19.32
C VAL A 56 3.84 6.95 -19.81
N ARG A 57 2.92 6.14 -20.28
CA ARG A 57 3.19 4.82 -20.87
C ARG A 57 2.66 4.79 -22.29
N VAL A 58 3.43 4.19 -23.19
CA VAL A 58 3.08 4.09 -24.60
C VAL A 58 3.34 2.69 -25.16
N ILE A 59 2.66 2.36 -26.27
CA ILE A 59 3.03 1.23 -27.13
C ILE A 59 3.39 1.77 -28.52
N VAL A 60 4.58 1.41 -28.97
CA VAL A 60 5.08 1.72 -30.32
C VAL A 60 5.54 0.43 -30.98
N ASN A 61 4.93 0.08 -32.13
CA ASN A 61 5.26 -1.15 -32.87
C ASN A 61 5.29 -2.42 -32.00
N GLY A 62 4.35 -2.53 -31.05
CA GLY A 62 4.22 -3.67 -30.15
C GLY A 62 5.25 -3.72 -29.01
N ALA A 63 5.99 -2.66 -28.75
CA ALA A 63 6.89 -2.55 -27.60
C ALA A 63 6.42 -1.48 -26.62
N TRP A 64 6.57 -1.75 -25.31
CA TRP A 64 6.31 -0.78 -24.26
C TRP A 64 7.41 0.27 -24.15
N GLY A 65 6.99 1.49 -23.84
CA GLY A 65 7.86 2.55 -23.34
C GLY A 65 7.21 3.28 -22.19
N PHE A 66 8.02 3.71 -21.23
CA PHE A 66 7.57 4.40 -20.02
C PHE A 66 8.54 5.51 -19.65
N ALA A 67 7.99 6.65 -19.20
CA ALA A 67 8.78 7.73 -18.60
C ALA A 67 7.97 8.40 -17.49
N SER A 68 8.64 8.80 -16.41
CA SER A 68 8.02 9.46 -15.27
C SER A 68 8.91 10.54 -14.68
N ALA A 69 8.29 11.47 -13.96
CA ALA A 69 9.01 12.52 -13.22
C ALA A 69 8.15 13.06 -12.07
N PRO A 70 8.79 13.65 -11.04
CA PRO A 70 8.08 14.42 -10.02
C PRO A 70 7.50 15.72 -10.61
N GLY A 71 6.39 16.17 -10.01
CA GLY A 71 5.66 17.35 -10.46
C GLY A 71 4.74 17.07 -11.66
N VAL A 72 3.89 18.04 -11.99
CA VAL A 72 2.91 17.93 -13.08
C VAL A 72 2.75 19.28 -13.77
N ASN A 73 3.10 19.37 -15.05
CA ASN A 73 2.76 20.47 -15.94
C ASN A 73 2.75 20.01 -17.40
N VAL A 74 2.26 20.84 -18.30
CA VAL A 74 2.05 20.52 -19.73
C VAL A 74 3.36 20.19 -20.44
N GLU A 75 4.40 20.97 -20.22
CA GLU A 75 5.69 20.78 -20.92
C GLU A 75 6.38 19.50 -20.45
N LEU A 76 6.32 19.20 -19.15
CA LEU A 76 6.80 17.94 -18.60
C LEU A 76 6.06 16.75 -19.21
N ALA A 77 4.73 16.81 -19.30
CA ALA A 77 3.93 15.74 -19.87
C ALA A 77 4.29 15.47 -21.35
N LYS A 78 4.49 16.51 -22.15
CA LYS A 78 4.96 16.37 -23.54
C LYS A 78 6.34 15.72 -23.61
N LYS A 79 7.31 16.22 -22.81
CA LYS A 79 8.66 15.67 -22.75
C LYS A 79 8.64 14.18 -22.41
N LEU A 80 7.88 13.80 -21.38
CA LEU A 80 7.75 12.40 -20.96
C LEU A 80 7.11 11.53 -22.03
N ALA A 81 6.10 12.04 -22.76
CA ALA A 81 5.49 11.32 -23.85
C ALA A 81 6.49 11.01 -24.99
N ILE A 82 7.32 11.98 -25.35
CA ILE A 82 8.40 11.80 -26.35
C ILE A 82 9.43 10.80 -25.83
N THR A 83 9.91 10.97 -24.60
CA THR A 83 10.90 10.06 -24.00
C THR A 83 10.35 8.62 -23.92
N ALA A 84 9.07 8.43 -23.53
CA ALA A 84 8.46 7.10 -23.52
C ALA A 84 8.43 6.46 -24.92
N VAL A 85 8.13 7.24 -25.96
CA VAL A 85 8.16 6.76 -27.35
C VAL A 85 9.58 6.36 -27.77
N GLU A 86 10.59 7.15 -27.43
CA GLU A 86 12.01 6.83 -27.71
C GLU A 86 12.42 5.53 -26.99
N MET A 87 12.02 5.35 -25.75
CA MET A 87 12.28 4.12 -24.99
C MET A 87 11.61 2.91 -25.64
N ALA A 88 10.35 3.03 -26.08
CA ALA A 88 9.67 1.95 -26.80
C ALA A 88 10.38 1.58 -28.10
N LYS A 89 10.84 2.55 -28.88
CA LYS A 89 11.61 2.32 -30.10
C LYS A 89 12.96 1.66 -29.83
N THR A 90 13.63 2.03 -28.74
CA THR A 90 14.92 1.47 -28.34
C THR A 90 14.77 0.03 -27.82
N SER A 91 13.73 -0.27 -27.09
CA SER A 91 13.47 -1.61 -26.56
C SER A 91 12.93 -2.58 -27.60
N LYS A 92 12.30 -2.10 -28.68
CA LYS A 92 11.68 -2.95 -29.70
C LYS A 92 12.60 -4.02 -30.29
N PRO A 93 13.87 -3.76 -30.66
CA PRO A 93 14.78 -4.80 -31.17
C PRO A 93 15.11 -5.90 -30.14
N LEU A 94 14.94 -5.62 -28.86
CA LEU A 94 15.21 -6.56 -27.76
C LEU A 94 13.94 -7.30 -27.30
N SER A 95 12.77 -6.90 -27.79
CA SER A 95 11.48 -7.47 -27.41
C SER A 95 11.17 -8.68 -28.31
N THR A 96 10.97 -9.84 -27.69
CA THR A 96 10.53 -11.07 -28.38
C THR A 96 9.03 -11.08 -28.60
N ASP A 97 8.28 -10.42 -27.72
CA ASP A 97 6.82 -10.44 -27.74
C ASP A 97 6.24 -9.16 -28.36
N PHE A 98 5.13 -9.34 -29.04
CA PHE A 98 4.37 -8.23 -29.62
C PHE A 98 3.21 -7.90 -28.68
N VAL A 99 3.24 -6.72 -28.06
CA VAL A 99 2.19 -6.28 -27.15
C VAL A 99 0.96 -5.82 -27.95
N SER A 100 -0.17 -6.47 -27.67
CA SER A 100 -1.50 -6.08 -28.15
C SER A 100 -2.46 -6.02 -26.97
N LEU A 101 -3.10 -4.87 -26.76
CA LEU A 101 -4.09 -4.71 -25.70
C LEU A 101 -5.43 -5.30 -26.11
N ALA A 102 -6.11 -5.94 -25.17
CA ALA A 102 -7.49 -6.35 -25.35
C ALA A 102 -8.39 -5.12 -25.58
N PRO A 103 -9.45 -5.23 -26.40
CA PRO A 103 -10.46 -4.19 -26.49
C PRO A 103 -11.17 -4.01 -25.16
N GLU A 104 -11.26 -2.77 -24.68
CA GLU A 104 -11.98 -2.41 -23.46
C GLU A 104 -12.95 -1.27 -23.71
N PRO A 105 -14.09 -1.20 -22.96
CA PRO A 105 -14.96 -0.05 -22.99
C PRO A 105 -14.26 1.22 -22.52
N SER A 106 -14.67 2.37 -23.04
CA SER A 106 -14.23 3.66 -22.53
C SER A 106 -15.00 4.03 -21.26
N TYR A 107 -14.29 4.55 -20.25
CA TYR A 107 -14.84 4.99 -18.97
C TYR A 107 -14.56 6.49 -18.75
N PRO A 108 -15.29 7.39 -19.44
CA PRO A 108 -15.04 8.83 -19.35
C PRO A 108 -15.49 9.40 -18.00
N ASN A 109 -14.65 10.24 -17.40
CA ASN A 109 -14.94 11.04 -16.20
C ASN A 109 -15.44 10.26 -14.99
N GLN A 110 -15.00 9.00 -14.84
CA GLN A 110 -15.37 8.21 -13.69
C GLN A 110 -14.63 8.67 -12.43
N LYS A 111 -15.35 8.65 -11.30
CA LYS A 111 -14.81 9.03 -10.00
C LYS A 111 -15.11 7.96 -8.97
N TRP A 112 -14.12 7.60 -8.19
CA TRP A 112 -14.26 6.70 -7.08
C TRP A 112 -13.49 7.22 -5.86
N VAL A 113 -14.11 7.09 -4.69
CA VAL A 113 -13.51 7.43 -3.40
C VAL A 113 -13.78 6.24 -2.47
N SER A 114 -12.74 5.76 -1.78
CA SER A 114 -12.89 4.72 -0.76
C SER A 114 -13.79 5.21 0.37
N ALA A 115 -14.58 4.32 0.92
CA ALA A 115 -15.43 4.65 2.06
C ALA A 115 -14.57 4.90 3.31
N TYR A 116 -14.56 6.15 3.82
CA TYR A 116 -13.99 6.54 5.11
C TYR A 116 -14.81 7.69 5.68
N GLU A 117 -14.83 7.80 7.00
CA GLU A 117 -15.59 8.84 7.70
C GLU A 117 -14.71 10.04 8.06
N ILE A 118 -13.47 9.79 8.54
CA ILE A 118 -12.57 10.82 9.05
C ILE A 118 -11.24 10.76 8.29
N ASP A 119 -10.93 11.81 7.52
CA ASP A 119 -9.63 11.92 6.86
C ASP A 119 -8.51 12.00 7.92
N PRO A 120 -7.58 11.04 7.99
CA PRO A 120 -6.54 11.02 9.01
C PRO A 120 -5.60 12.24 8.94
N PHE A 121 -5.54 12.93 7.82
CA PHE A 121 -4.73 14.14 7.65
C PHE A 121 -5.44 15.42 8.14
N THR A 122 -6.69 15.34 8.55
CA THR A 122 -7.43 16.45 9.22
C THR A 122 -7.44 16.32 10.73
N VAL A 123 -7.04 15.17 11.26
CA VAL A 123 -6.92 14.91 12.70
C VAL A 123 -5.61 15.49 13.22
N SER A 124 -5.65 16.16 14.37
CA SER A 124 -4.46 16.78 14.96
C SER A 124 -3.44 15.72 15.40
N ASP A 125 -2.16 16.07 15.35
CA ASP A 125 -1.09 15.21 15.83
C ASP A 125 -1.21 14.91 17.32
N SER A 126 -1.72 15.85 18.12
CA SER A 126 -1.99 15.62 19.54
C SER A 126 -3.00 14.52 19.73
N GLU A 127 -4.14 14.58 19.05
CA GLU A 127 -5.19 13.56 19.15
C GLU A 127 -4.68 12.16 18.77
N LYS A 128 -3.89 12.07 17.71
CA LYS A 128 -3.27 10.79 17.30
C LYS A 128 -2.33 10.25 18.36
N LYS A 129 -1.45 11.10 18.90
CA LYS A 129 -0.52 10.77 20.00
C LYS A 129 -1.26 10.35 21.25
N ASP A 130 -2.28 11.11 21.65
CA ASP A 130 -3.05 10.85 22.86
C ASP A 130 -3.80 9.51 22.78
N ARG A 131 -4.34 9.18 21.59
CA ARG A 131 -5.00 7.87 21.39
C ARG A 131 -4.02 6.71 21.51
N LEU A 132 -2.87 6.76 20.83
CA LEU A 132 -1.85 5.72 20.94
C LEU A 132 -1.26 5.62 22.33
N ALA A 133 -0.98 6.77 22.97
CA ALA A 133 -0.46 6.81 24.34
C ALA A 133 -1.46 6.23 25.34
N SER A 134 -2.77 6.50 25.18
CA SER A 134 -3.82 5.93 26.02
C SER A 134 -3.80 4.39 25.97
N LEU A 135 -3.73 3.79 24.78
CA LEU A 135 -3.68 2.34 24.60
C LEU A 135 -2.38 1.75 25.16
N SER A 136 -1.24 2.40 24.90
CA SER A 136 0.07 1.99 25.45
C SER A 136 0.10 2.03 26.98
N ASN A 137 -0.47 3.07 27.59
CA ASN A 137 -0.52 3.22 29.05
C ASN A 137 -1.41 2.15 29.70
N LYS A 138 -2.50 1.73 29.05
CA LYS A 138 -3.31 0.60 29.52
C LYS A 138 -2.48 -0.68 29.60
N LEU A 139 -1.64 -0.98 28.59
CA LEU A 139 -0.73 -2.12 28.61
C LEU A 139 0.34 -1.99 29.70
N LEU A 140 0.98 -0.83 29.82
CA LEU A 140 2.03 -0.57 30.83
C LEU A 140 1.52 -0.63 32.27
N SER A 141 0.21 -0.53 32.51
CA SER A 141 -0.38 -0.72 33.84
C SER A 141 -0.35 -2.18 34.32
N SER A 142 -0.10 -3.13 33.44
CA SER A 142 0.03 -4.55 33.78
C SER A 142 1.48 -4.88 34.21
N LYS A 143 1.61 -5.71 35.24
CA LYS A 143 2.94 -6.17 35.73
C LYS A 143 3.66 -7.08 34.73
N SER A 144 2.95 -7.72 33.82
CA SER A 144 3.54 -8.58 32.77
C SER A 144 4.11 -7.79 31.59
N VAL A 145 3.91 -6.48 31.52
CA VAL A 145 4.36 -5.63 30.43
C VAL A 145 5.46 -4.69 30.91
N ASN A 146 6.66 -4.83 30.38
CA ASN A 146 7.80 -3.97 30.70
C ASN A 146 7.88 -2.78 29.75
N HIS A 147 7.61 -2.99 28.47
CA HIS A 147 7.66 -1.98 27.43
C HIS A 147 6.48 -2.10 26.45
N THR A 148 6.19 -1.01 25.76
CA THR A 148 5.24 -1.00 24.64
C THR A 148 5.86 -0.32 23.43
N SER A 149 5.51 -0.82 22.25
CA SER A 149 5.69 -0.12 20.98
C SER A 149 4.33 0.09 20.34
N ALA A 150 4.02 1.29 19.90
CA ALA A 150 2.78 1.60 19.23
C ALA A 150 3.05 2.44 17.99
N HIS A 151 2.51 2.07 16.86
CA HIS A 151 2.62 2.90 15.67
C HIS A 151 1.31 2.92 14.87
N THR A 152 1.13 3.99 14.11
CA THR A 152 0.11 4.10 13.10
C THR A 152 0.68 4.65 11.81
N HIS A 153 0.33 4.04 10.71
CA HIS A 153 0.65 4.47 9.36
C HIS A 153 -0.65 4.74 8.61
N PHE A 154 -0.75 5.87 7.95
CA PHE A 154 -1.92 6.23 7.17
C PHE A 154 -1.49 6.82 5.82
N VAL A 155 -2.21 6.42 4.78
CA VAL A 155 -1.91 6.80 3.40
C VAL A 155 -3.18 7.30 2.73
N LYS A 156 -3.06 8.45 2.09
CA LYS A 156 -4.07 8.99 1.18
C LYS A 156 -3.48 9.05 -0.22
N GLU A 157 -3.99 8.20 -1.09
CA GLU A 157 -3.59 8.12 -2.49
C GLU A 157 -4.67 8.76 -3.36
N GLN A 158 -4.26 9.68 -4.22
CA GLN A 158 -5.11 10.29 -5.25
C GLN A 158 -4.48 9.99 -6.60
N LYS A 159 -5.22 9.30 -7.47
CA LYS A 159 -4.76 8.88 -8.78
C LYS A 159 -5.70 9.37 -9.87
N TYR A 160 -5.14 9.99 -10.88
CA TYR A 160 -5.81 10.26 -12.15
C TYR A 160 -5.20 9.36 -13.22
N TYR A 161 -6.06 8.72 -14.01
CA TYR A 161 -5.69 7.94 -15.19
C TYR A 161 -6.45 8.46 -16.40
N ALA A 162 -5.79 8.53 -17.55
CA ALA A 162 -6.47 8.75 -18.83
C ALA A 162 -5.70 8.08 -19.97
N ASP A 163 -6.42 7.63 -20.99
CA ASP A 163 -5.87 7.01 -22.19
C ASP A 163 -6.35 7.68 -23.49
N ILE A 164 -5.86 7.18 -24.62
CA ILE A 164 -6.25 7.69 -25.95
C ILE A 164 -7.63 7.22 -26.41
N TYR A 165 -8.23 6.25 -25.73
CA TYR A 165 -9.54 5.68 -26.10
C TYR A 165 -10.70 6.38 -25.40
N GLY A 166 -10.42 7.42 -24.63
CA GLY A 166 -11.42 8.26 -23.98
C GLY A 166 -11.70 7.91 -22.53
N THR A 167 -11.05 6.91 -21.98
CA THR A 167 -11.11 6.65 -20.53
C THR A 167 -10.45 7.78 -19.77
N SER A 168 -11.11 8.25 -18.72
CA SER A 168 -10.54 9.14 -17.72
C SER A 168 -11.15 8.84 -16.35
N THR A 169 -10.31 8.49 -15.39
CA THR A 169 -10.77 8.12 -14.05
C THR A 169 -10.02 8.90 -12.98
N THR A 170 -10.72 9.22 -11.90
CA THR A 170 -10.13 9.78 -10.70
C THR A 170 -10.45 8.89 -9.53
N GLN A 171 -9.42 8.45 -8.82
CA GLN A 171 -9.57 7.59 -7.66
C GLN A 171 -8.96 8.28 -6.44
N GLN A 172 -9.61 8.13 -5.28
CA GLN A 172 -9.02 8.48 -3.99
C GLN A 172 -9.18 7.30 -3.05
N ARG A 173 -8.08 6.91 -2.43
CA ARG A 173 -8.05 5.80 -1.47
C ARG A 173 -7.40 6.27 -0.18
N VAL A 174 -8.05 5.95 0.95
CA VAL A 174 -7.50 6.15 2.28
C VAL A 174 -7.33 4.79 2.94
N ARG A 175 -6.19 4.61 3.61
CA ARG A 175 -5.85 3.38 4.32
C ARG A 175 -5.16 3.74 5.62
N VAL A 176 -5.40 2.92 6.64
CA VAL A 176 -4.75 3.03 7.94
C VAL A 176 -4.27 1.66 8.39
N GLN A 177 -3.12 1.63 9.02
CA GLN A 177 -2.58 0.48 9.72
C GLN A 177 -2.09 0.93 11.09
N THR A 178 -2.61 0.32 12.14
CA THR A 178 -2.13 0.55 13.51
C THR A 178 -1.75 -0.77 14.13
N GLN A 179 -0.62 -0.78 14.80
CA GLN A 179 -0.15 -1.92 15.58
C GLN A 179 0.33 -1.44 16.93
N ILE A 180 -0.05 -2.18 17.95
CA ILE A 180 0.41 -1.96 19.32
C ILE A 180 0.97 -3.27 19.83
N GLU A 181 2.16 -3.21 20.42
CA GLU A 181 2.90 -4.35 20.89
C GLU A 181 3.21 -4.20 22.38
N ALA A 182 2.95 -5.25 23.14
CA ALA A 182 3.36 -5.40 24.52
C ALA A 182 4.60 -6.29 24.59
N ILE A 183 5.59 -5.89 25.37
CA ILE A 183 6.88 -6.55 25.50
C ILE A 183 7.12 -6.90 26.97
N SER A 184 7.47 -8.15 27.24
CA SER A 184 7.87 -8.66 28.54
C SER A 184 9.34 -9.06 28.50
N ILE A 185 10.10 -8.72 29.57
CA ILE A 185 11.51 -9.08 29.72
C ILE A 185 11.64 -10.00 30.93
N GLY A 186 12.16 -11.20 30.73
CA GLY A 186 12.37 -12.22 31.76
C GLY A 186 13.76 -12.84 31.72
N GLU A 187 13.98 -13.86 32.54
CA GLU A 187 15.28 -14.56 32.67
C GLU A 187 15.75 -15.20 31.34
N HIS A 188 14.81 -15.58 30.47
CA HIS A 188 15.09 -16.25 29.20
C HIS A 188 15.14 -15.31 28.00
N GLY A 189 15.15 -13.99 28.21
CA GLY A 189 15.15 -12.98 27.16
C GLY A 189 13.86 -12.15 27.17
N PHE A 190 13.43 -11.70 25.98
CA PHE A 190 12.18 -10.96 25.84
C PHE A 190 11.16 -11.75 25.00
N GLU A 191 9.90 -11.56 25.35
CA GLU A 191 8.77 -12.01 24.56
C GLU A 191 7.88 -10.83 24.22
N SER A 192 7.21 -10.88 23.08
CA SER A 192 6.27 -9.85 22.70
C SER A 192 4.99 -10.42 22.10
N MET A 193 3.92 -9.66 22.24
CA MET A 193 2.65 -9.89 21.55
C MET A 193 2.10 -8.59 21.01
N ARG A 194 1.57 -8.64 19.82
CA ARG A 194 0.99 -7.49 19.11
C ARG A 194 -0.50 -7.64 18.92
N THR A 195 -1.16 -6.52 18.73
CA THR A 195 -2.56 -6.48 18.30
C THR A 195 -2.76 -7.17 16.94
N LEU A 196 -3.91 -7.78 16.75
CA LEU A 196 -4.30 -8.50 15.53
C LEU A 196 -5.03 -7.61 14.51
N ALA A 197 -5.26 -6.33 14.86
CA ALA A 197 -5.89 -5.37 13.96
C ALA A 197 -5.19 -5.33 12.61
N GLN A 198 -5.95 -5.56 11.56
CA GLN A 198 -5.46 -5.62 10.17
C GLN A 198 -5.30 -4.21 9.58
N PRO A 199 -4.43 -4.01 8.56
CA PRO A 199 -4.49 -2.84 7.71
C PRO A 199 -5.89 -2.69 7.11
N ALA A 200 -6.46 -1.48 7.16
CA ALA A 200 -7.85 -1.27 6.81
C ALA A 200 -8.06 -0.13 5.80
N GLY A 201 -9.06 -0.28 4.94
CA GLY A 201 -9.51 0.74 3.99
C GLY A 201 -10.44 1.77 4.64
N PHE A 202 -10.09 2.24 5.84
CA PHE A 202 -10.79 3.26 6.63
C PHE A 202 -9.94 4.51 6.80
N GLY A 203 -10.52 5.56 7.38
CA GLY A 203 -9.82 6.73 7.89
C GLY A 203 -9.51 6.61 9.39
N TRP A 204 -9.43 7.76 10.08
CA TRP A 204 -9.12 7.78 11.50
C TRP A 204 -10.19 7.15 12.40
N GLU A 205 -11.42 7.00 11.91
CA GLU A 205 -12.49 6.26 12.58
C GLU A 205 -12.10 4.80 12.92
N TRP A 206 -11.09 4.24 12.24
CA TRP A 206 -10.51 2.93 12.56
C TRP A 206 -9.96 2.86 13.99
N MET A 207 -9.50 3.98 14.55
CA MET A 207 -8.98 4.07 15.91
C MET A 207 -10.08 4.15 16.98
N GLY A 208 -11.34 4.25 16.58
CA GLY A 208 -12.50 4.07 17.45
C GLY A 208 -12.88 2.60 17.59
N ASN A 209 -13.60 2.25 18.64
CA ASN A 209 -13.99 0.86 18.93
C ASN A 209 -15.15 0.33 18.05
N LYS A 210 -15.64 1.12 17.09
CA LYS A 210 -16.75 0.72 16.21
C LYS A 210 -16.35 -0.35 15.18
N ASN A 211 -15.16 -0.20 14.60
CA ASN A 211 -14.69 -1.04 13.49
C ASN A 211 -13.70 -2.12 13.95
N TRP A 212 -13.04 -1.90 15.08
CA TRP A 212 -12.17 -2.85 15.77
C TRP A 212 -12.26 -2.60 17.26
N ASP A 213 -12.42 -3.63 18.06
CA ASP A 213 -12.53 -3.51 19.52
C ASP A 213 -11.13 -3.42 20.17
N TRP A 214 -10.52 -2.24 20.02
CA TRP A 214 -9.21 -1.94 20.62
C TRP A 214 -9.18 -2.10 22.12
N ASP A 215 -10.26 -1.76 22.83
CA ASP A 215 -10.27 -1.78 24.27
C ASP A 215 -10.29 -3.21 24.80
N SER A 216 -11.04 -4.13 24.20
CA SER A 216 -11.05 -5.54 24.57
C SER A 216 -9.71 -6.21 24.23
N GLU A 217 -9.17 -5.98 23.04
CA GLU A 217 -7.89 -6.55 22.64
C GLU A 217 -6.74 -6.10 23.54
N ILE A 218 -6.66 -4.80 23.85
CA ILE A 218 -5.64 -4.25 24.75
C ILE A 218 -5.80 -4.76 26.19
N ALA A 219 -7.03 -5.04 26.64
CA ALA A 219 -7.25 -5.62 27.96
C ALA A 219 -6.81 -7.08 28.05
N GLU A 220 -6.93 -7.86 26.98
CA GLU A 220 -6.57 -9.28 26.93
C GLU A 220 -5.04 -9.50 26.72
N LEU A 221 -4.39 -8.63 25.96
CA LEU A 221 -3.01 -8.80 25.51
C LEU A 221 -1.99 -9.08 26.63
N PRO A 222 -2.05 -8.43 27.81
CA PRO A 222 -1.13 -8.71 28.92
C PRO A 222 -1.27 -10.13 29.49
N THR A 223 -2.47 -10.71 29.49
CA THR A 223 -2.72 -12.07 29.95
C THR A 223 -2.11 -13.08 28.98
N LEU A 224 -2.37 -12.90 27.68
CA LEU A 224 -1.81 -13.76 26.64
C LEU A 224 -0.27 -13.66 26.60
N LEU A 225 0.29 -12.47 26.82
CA LEU A 225 1.73 -12.30 26.92
C LEU A 225 2.33 -13.03 28.12
N ALA A 226 1.65 -12.97 29.28
CA ALA A 226 2.10 -13.70 30.47
C ALA A 226 2.04 -15.23 30.27
N GLU A 227 1.01 -15.74 29.61
CA GLU A 227 0.92 -17.14 29.23
C GLU A 227 2.04 -17.54 28.27
N LYS A 228 2.33 -16.71 27.26
CA LYS A 228 3.42 -16.94 26.31
C LYS A 228 4.78 -17.00 27.00
N VAL A 229 5.05 -16.07 27.92
CA VAL A 229 6.31 -16.04 28.70
C VAL A 229 6.48 -17.30 29.56
N ALA A 230 5.38 -17.83 30.12
CA ALA A 230 5.39 -19.02 30.95
C ALA A 230 5.36 -20.34 30.16
N ALA A 231 5.09 -20.27 28.84
CA ALA A 231 4.96 -21.46 28.02
C ALA A 231 6.32 -22.15 27.81
N PRO A 232 6.38 -23.49 27.87
CA PRO A 232 7.58 -24.23 27.49
C PRO A 232 7.83 -24.10 25.98
N SER A 233 9.09 -24.27 25.57
CA SER A 233 9.43 -24.40 24.15
C SER A 233 8.77 -25.63 23.54
N VAL A 234 8.37 -25.53 22.27
CA VAL A 234 7.82 -26.66 21.54
C VAL A 234 8.92 -27.69 21.27
N GLU A 235 8.68 -28.94 21.67
CA GLU A 235 9.59 -30.04 21.39
C GLU A 235 9.55 -30.42 19.89
N PRO A 236 10.69 -30.78 19.27
CA PRO A 236 10.69 -31.28 17.91
C PRO A 236 9.81 -32.53 17.75
N GLY A 237 8.91 -32.54 16.77
CA GLY A 237 7.99 -33.65 16.56
C GLY A 237 7.04 -33.44 15.40
N ARG A 238 6.11 -34.39 15.23
CA ARG A 238 5.01 -34.30 14.26
C ARG A 238 3.73 -34.02 15.03
N TYR A 239 3.06 -32.95 14.69
CA TYR A 239 1.85 -32.48 15.38
C TYR A 239 0.73 -32.21 14.37
N ASP A 240 -0.52 -32.43 14.80
CA ASP A 240 -1.67 -31.85 14.15
C ASP A 240 -1.76 -30.37 14.58
N VAL A 241 -1.94 -29.46 13.62
CA VAL A 241 -1.85 -28.03 13.88
C VAL A 241 -3.17 -27.35 13.49
N LEU A 242 -3.77 -26.63 14.42
CA LEU A 242 -4.84 -25.68 14.13
C LEU A 242 -4.23 -24.27 13.97
N VAL A 243 -4.17 -23.78 12.73
CA VAL A 243 -3.55 -22.49 12.41
C VAL A 243 -4.57 -21.38 12.51
N HIS A 244 -4.34 -20.42 13.40
CA HIS A 244 -5.19 -19.23 13.51
C HIS A 244 -5.06 -18.34 12.26
N PRO A 245 -6.14 -17.66 11.82
CA PRO A 245 -6.12 -16.80 10.62
C PRO A 245 -5.01 -15.73 10.62
N SER A 246 -4.65 -15.19 11.79
CA SER A 246 -3.56 -14.20 11.92
C SER A 246 -2.17 -14.74 11.54
N ASN A 247 -2.01 -16.07 11.47
CA ASN A 247 -0.79 -16.72 10.99
C ASN A 247 -0.98 -17.30 9.58
N LEU A 248 -2.19 -17.81 9.31
CA LEU A 248 -2.50 -18.46 8.04
C LEU A 248 -2.42 -17.52 6.83
N TRP A 249 -2.65 -16.22 7.02
CA TRP A 249 -2.63 -15.24 5.92
C TRP A 249 -1.30 -15.25 5.13
N LEU A 250 -0.17 -15.38 5.83
CA LEU A 250 1.14 -15.43 5.19
C LEU A 250 1.29 -16.70 4.35
N THR A 251 0.86 -17.85 4.89
CA THR A 251 0.89 -19.12 4.17
C THR A 251 0.03 -19.09 2.91
N ILE A 252 -1.17 -18.50 2.99
CA ILE A 252 -2.05 -18.35 1.81
C ILE A 252 -1.42 -17.37 0.82
N HIS A 253 -0.85 -16.26 1.26
CA HIS A 253 -0.20 -15.27 0.41
C HIS A 253 0.93 -15.90 -0.42
N GLU A 254 1.86 -16.59 0.25
CA GLU A 254 3.04 -17.18 -0.41
C GLU A 254 2.71 -18.42 -1.22
N SER A 255 1.88 -19.32 -0.68
CA SER A 255 1.68 -20.63 -1.29
C SER A 255 0.57 -20.66 -2.35
N ILE A 256 -0.38 -19.73 -2.30
CA ILE A 256 -1.52 -19.67 -3.21
C ILE A 256 -1.52 -18.34 -3.96
N GLY A 257 -1.47 -17.19 -3.25
CA GLY A 257 -1.57 -15.88 -3.86
C GLY A 257 -0.56 -15.67 -4.97
N HIS A 258 0.71 -15.77 -4.66
CA HIS A 258 1.78 -15.63 -5.66
C HIS A 258 1.79 -16.74 -6.71
N ALA A 259 1.49 -17.98 -6.34
CA ALA A 259 1.51 -19.09 -7.28
C ALA A 259 0.43 -18.98 -8.37
N THR A 260 -0.69 -18.30 -8.10
CA THR A 260 -1.80 -18.11 -9.03
C THR A 260 -1.79 -16.75 -9.76
N GLU A 261 -0.74 -15.95 -9.61
CA GLU A 261 -0.55 -14.73 -10.39
C GLU A 261 -0.37 -15.06 -11.88
N LEU A 262 -1.06 -14.33 -12.75
CA LEU A 262 -1.10 -14.60 -14.18
C LEU A 262 0.29 -14.53 -14.82
N ASP A 263 1.08 -13.52 -14.49
CA ASP A 263 2.44 -13.34 -15.01
C ASP A 263 3.38 -14.49 -14.60
N ARG A 264 3.22 -15.04 -13.39
CA ARG A 264 3.91 -16.25 -12.96
C ARG A 264 3.41 -17.49 -13.70
N ALA A 265 2.09 -17.63 -13.89
CA ALA A 265 1.49 -18.75 -14.61
C ALA A 265 1.96 -18.81 -16.07
N ILE A 266 2.10 -17.67 -16.74
CA ILE A 266 2.63 -17.58 -18.12
C ILE A 266 4.16 -17.48 -18.21
N GLY A 267 4.88 -17.60 -17.08
CA GLY A 267 6.33 -17.71 -17.04
C GLY A 267 7.12 -16.40 -17.06
N TYR A 268 6.48 -15.24 -16.96
CA TYR A 268 7.18 -13.93 -16.99
C TYR A 268 8.07 -13.70 -15.77
N GLU A 269 7.77 -14.37 -14.65
CA GLU A 269 8.55 -14.29 -13.41
C GLU A 269 9.50 -15.47 -13.19
N ALA A 270 9.66 -16.37 -14.17
CA ALA A 270 10.40 -17.61 -13.99
C ALA A 270 11.83 -17.43 -13.43
N ASN A 271 12.51 -16.37 -13.83
CA ASN A 271 13.88 -16.07 -13.38
C ASN A 271 13.94 -15.42 -11.98
N TYR A 272 12.84 -14.87 -11.49
CA TYR A 272 12.76 -14.17 -10.20
C TYR A 272 12.09 -15.03 -9.13
N ALA A 273 10.93 -15.56 -9.43
CA ALA A 273 10.04 -16.19 -8.45
C ALA A 273 9.72 -17.66 -8.76
N GLY A 274 10.29 -18.22 -9.83
CA GLY A 274 10.00 -19.57 -10.29
C GLY A 274 8.69 -19.67 -11.08
N THR A 275 8.30 -20.91 -11.39
CA THR A 275 7.09 -21.20 -12.15
C THR A 275 5.89 -21.43 -11.24
N SER A 276 4.68 -21.26 -11.80
CA SER A 276 3.42 -21.60 -11.13
C SER A 276 3.10 -23.09 -11.29
N PHE A 277 2.24 -23.57 -10.41
CA PHE A 277 1.57 -24.87 -10.57
C PHE A 277 0.20 -24.73 -11.29
N ALA A 278 -0.25 -23.49 -11.55
CA ALA A 278 -1.49 -23.18 -12.25
C ALA A 278 -1.33 -23.16 -13.77
#